data_8cae79c5015a4ce3a177cb2a4c85fb60
#
_entry.id   8cae79c5015a4ce3a177cb2a4c85fb60
#
_cell.length_a   1.000
_cell.length_b   1.000
_cell.length_c   1.000
_cell.angle_alpha   90.00
_cell.angle_beta   90.00
_cell.angle_gamma   90.00
#
_symmetry.space_group_name_H-M   'P 1'
#
loop_
_entity.id
_entity.type
_entity.pdbx_description
1 polymer ?
#
loop_
_entity_poly.entity_id
_entity_poly.type
_entity_poly.pdbx_seq_one_letter_code
_entity_poly.pdbx_strand_id
1 'polypeptide(L)'
;MTTIIWIDGGIGRVITSIPALLKYHQNHFDEEWYIMIPGWDFVMWGFPELQERTFNPDSKGSFNLFWKADKVITAEPYRVPEYYRNEISLREAFDVVINDSTDHSDLPPMQLQLSSSEKRKAFEIIEQAKKLHKKQKTIVLQPFGLTATPHPFGIFDDSLRSIPKPMLDYFITNLSKDYNLVFMGAKEFHNIKTYKPDPDPQMREWMAIIDAADYFIGCDSCGQHMRKAFNKPASVM
;
A
#
# COMPACT_ATOMS: atom_id res chain seq x y z
N MET A 1 -30.47 -2.43 9.26
CA MET A 1 -30.10 -1.97 7.88
C MET A 1 -28.67 -2.41 7.67
N THR A 2 -28.44 -3.22 6.63
CA THR A 2 -27.10 -3.75 6.32
C THR A 2 -26.41 -2.85 5.30
N THR A 3 -25.23 -2.32 5.62
CA THR A 3 -24.46 -1.46 4.71
C THR A 3 -23.22 -2.19 4.23
N ILE A 4 -22.90 -2.11 2.93
CA ILE A 4 -21.64 -2.57 2.36
C ILE A 4 -20.83 -1.36 1.88
N ILE A 5 -19.57 -1.27 2.30
CA ILE A 5 -18.59 -0.33 1.79
C ILE A 5 -17.70 -1.08 0.80
N TRP A 6 -17.82 -0.74 -0.48
CA TRP A 6 -17.04 -1.36 -1.55
C TRP A 6 -15.80 -0.51 -1.85
N ILE A 7 -14.62 -1.09 -1.67
CA ILE A 7 -13.34 -0.45 -1.98
C ILE A 7 -12.65 -1.24 -3.09
N ASP A 8 -12.64 -0.68 -4.27
CA ASP A 8 -11.99 -1.25 -5.45
C ASP A 8 -10.63 -0.60 -5.72
N GLY A 9 -9.85 -1.21 -6.62
CA GLY A 9 -8.57 -0.70 -7.10
C GLY A 9 -7.34 -1.25 -6.37
N GLY A 10 -6.23 -0.51 -6.45
CA GLY A 10 -4.95 -0.98 -5.94
C GLY A 10 -4.81 -0.89 -4.41
N ILE A 11 -3.87 -1.65 -3.88
CA ILE A 11 -3.58 -1.75 -2.44
C ILE A 11 -3.34 -0.38 -1.76
N GLY A 12 -2.78 0.61 -2.48
CA GLY A 12 -2.58 1.97 -1.95
C GLY A 12 -3.90 2.65 -1.59
N ARG A 13 -4.96 2.44 -2.39
CA ARG A 13 -6.31 2.93 -2.07
C ARG A 13 -6.85 2.29 -0.80
N VAL A 14 -6.69 0.98 -0.66
CA VAL A 14 -7.13 0.23 0.52
C VAL A 14 -6.42 0.74 1.78
N ILE A 15 -5.11 0.94 1.73
CA ILE A 15 -4.35 1.51 2.85
C ILE A 15 -4.84 2.92 3.20
N THR A 16 -5.11 3.74 2.20
CA THR A 16 -5.53 5.14 2.40
C THR A 16 -6.97 5.26 2.93
N SER A 17 -7.82 4.26 2.71
CA SER A 17 -9.19 4.24 3.22
C SER A 17 -9.31 3.86 4.70
N ILE A 18 -8.28 3.24 5.31
CA ILE A 18 -8.32 2.77 6.71
C ILE A 18 -8.81 3.84 7.70
N PRO A 19 -8.30 5.08 7.67
CA PRO A 19 -8.78 6.12 8.59
C PRO A 19 -10.28 6.38 8.50
N ALA A 20 -10.83 6.47 7.28
CA ALA A 20 -12.26 6.68 7.07
C ALA A 20 -13.10 5.48 7.54
N LEU A 21 -12.59 4.25 7.35
CA LEU A 21 -13.25 3.03 7.86
C LEU A 21 -13.24 2.95 9.38
N LEU A 22 -12.15 3.35 10.03
CA LEU A 22 -12.06 3.41 11.50
C LEU A 22 -13.04 4.45 12.06
N LYS A 23 -13.13 5.63 11.43
CA LYS A 23 -14.13 6.65 11.78
C LYS A 23 -15.55 6.13 11.55
N TYR A 24 -15.82 5.46 10.42
CA TYR A 24 -17.11 4.84 10.16
C TYR A 24 -17.48 3.81 11.25
N HIS A 25 -16.53 2.95 11.62
CA HIS A 25 -16.72 1.99 12.69
C HIS A 25 -17.10 2.67 14.03
N GLN A 26 -16.41 3.75 14.41
CA GLN A 26 -16.72 4.48 15.64
C GLN A 26 -18.14 5.05 15.67
N ASN A 27 -18.61 5.53 14.52
CA ASN A 27 -19.93 6.15 14.39
C ASN A 27 -21.07 5.14 14.21
N HIS A 28 -20.76 3.91 13.78
CA HIS A 28 -21.71 2.86 13.42
C HIS A 28 -21.38 1.51 14.08
N PHE A 29 -20.84 1.52 15.31
CA PHE A 29 -20.32 0.31 15.97
C PHE A 29 -21.38 -0.74 16.24
N ASP A 30 -22.61 -0.34 16.47
CA ASP A 30 -23.80 -1.15 16.77
C ASP A 30 -24.63 -1.50 15.53
N GLU A 31 -24.21 -1.02 14.35
CA GLU A 31 -24.89 -1.30 13.09
C GLU A 31 -24.27 -2.51 12.38
N GLU A 32 -25.08 -3.14 11.52
CA GLU A 32 -24.62 -4.20 10.64
C GLU A 32 -24.01 -3.60 9.36
N TRP A 33 -22.69 -3.66 9.24
CA TRP A 33 -21.99 -3.17 8.06
C TRP A 33 -20.74 -4.01 7.77
N TYR A 34 -20.34 -4.02 6.49
CA TYR A 34 -19.25 -4.83 5.98
C TYR A 34 -18.40 -4.07 4.98
N ILE A 35 -17.15 -4.53 4.80
CA ILE A 35 -16.20 -3.99 3.84
C ILE A 35 -15.97 -5.06 2.77
N MET A 36 -16.13 -4.71 1.50
CA MET A 36 -15.76 -5.57 0.37
C MET A 36 -14.52 -5.04 -0.33
N ILE A 37 -13.48 -5.87 -0.39
CA ILE A 37 -12.17 -5.52 -0.96
C ILE A 37 -11.70 -6.66 -1.88
N PRO A 38 -11.70 -6.45 -3.22
CA PRO A 38 -11.15 -7.44 -4.15
C PRO A 38 -9.64 -7.60 -3.96
N GLY A 39 -9.18 -8.79 -3.56
CA GLY A 39 -7.78 -9.21 -3.56
C GLY A 39 -6.84 -8.56 -2.53
N TRP A 40 -7.27 -7.54 -1.79
CA TRP A 40 -6.42 -6.81 -0.83
C TRP A 40 -6.99 -6.78 0.60
N ASP A 41 -7.91 -7.66 0.91
CA ASP A 41 -8.57 -7.79 2.23
C ASP A 41 -7.57 -7.99 3.38
N PHE A 42 -6.46 -8.64 3.14
CA PHE A 42 -5.38 -8.82 4.11
C PHE A 42 -4.76 -7.51 4.63
N VAL A 43 -5.00 -6.36 3.98
CA VAL A 43 -4.56 -5.04 4.48
C VAL A 43 -5.21 -4.71 5.82
N MET A 44 -6.42 -5.23 6.06
CA MET A 44 -7.16 -5.03 7.31
C MET A 44 -6.68 -5.92 8.47
N TRP A 45 -5.75 -6.86 8.23
CA TRP A 45 -5.24 -7.71 9.28
C TRP A 45 -4.50 -6.90 10.35
N GLY A 46 -4.87 -7.17 11.62
CA GLY A 46 -4.36 -6.44 12.77
C GLY A 46 -5.26 -5.29 13.24
N PHE A 47 -6.37 -5.03 12.54
CA PHE A 47 -7.46 -4.17 12.98
C PHE A 47 -8.68 -5.06 13.25
N PRO A 48 -8.88 -5.58 14.47
CA PRO A 48 -9.95 -6.54 14.74
C PRO A 48 -11.32 -6.03 14.29
N GLU A 49 -11.60 -4.75 14.56
CA GLU A 49 -12.84 -4.05 14.22
C GLU A 49 -13.13 -3.96 12.73
N LEU A 50 -12.09 -3.93 11.88
CA LEU A 50 -12.23 -3.92 10.42
C LEU A 50 -12.11 -5.33 9.84
N GLN A 51 -11.19 -6.14 10.37
CA GLN A 51 -10.88 -7.48 9.87
C GLN A 51 -12.10 -8.39 9.91
N GLU A 52 -12.86 -8.39 11.01
CA GLU A 52 -14.07 -9.22 11.17
C GLU A 52 -15.20 -8.81 10.23
N ARG A 53 -15.17 -7.58 9.72
CA ARG A 53 -16.16 -7.02 8.79
C ARG A 53 -15.70 -7.07 7.33
N THR A 54 -14.47 -7.52 7.06
CA THR A 54 -13.88 -7.49 5.72
C THR A 54 -14.08 -8.80 4.98
N PHE A 55 -14.54 -8.69 3.74
CA PHE A 55 -14.77 -9.82 2.83
C PHE A 55 -14.08 -9.58 1.48
N ASN A 56 -13.52 -10.65 0.95
CA ASN A 56 -13.16 -10.70 -0.47
C ASN A 56 -14.44 -11.07 -1.26
N PRO A 57 -14.82 -10.33 -2.32
CA PRO A 57 -16.01 -10.64 -3.12
C PRO A 57 -15.99 -12.04 -3.76
N ASP A 58 -14.80 -12.61 -4.00
CA ASP A 58 -14.64 -13.97 -4.52
C ASP A 58 -14.84 -15.06 -3.47
N SER A 59 -15.02 -14.69 -2.19
CA SER A 59 -15.23 -15.63 -1.10
C SER A 59 -16.64 -16.24 -1.14
N LYS A 60 -16.74 -17.51 -0.70
CA LYS A 60 -18.03 -18.18 -0.59
C LYS A 60 -18.98 -17.41 0.35
N GLY A 61 -20.15 -17.07 -0.13
CA GLY A 61 -21.17 -16.35 0.65
C GLY A 61 -21.19 -14.84 0.46
N SER A 62 -20.13 -14.23 -0.12
CA SER A 62 -20.05 -12.79 -0.36
C SER A 62 -21.19 -12.29 -1.25
N PHE A 63 -21.60 -13.07 -2.25
CA PHE A 63 -22.75 -12.74 -3.09
C PHE A 63 -24.05 -12.59 -2.29
N ASN A 64 -24.30 -13.51 -1.35
CA ASN A 64 -25.51 -13.48 -0.52
C ASN A 64 -25.51 -12.27 0.41
N LEU A 65 -24.33 -11.87 0.93
CA LEU A 65 -24.19 -10.69 1.75
C LEU A 65 -24.48 -9.43 0.92
N PHE A 66 -23.88 -9.34 -0.26
CA PHE A 66 -24.11 -8.23 -1.19
C PHE A 66 -25.57 -8.10 -1.60
N TRP A 67 -26.20 -9.24 -1.91
CA TRP A 67 -27.61 -9.29 -2.33
C TRP A 67 -28.59 -8.83 -1.24
N LYS A 68 -28.25 -9.03 0.02
CA LYS A 68 -29.07 -8.65 1.19
C LYS A 68 -28.79 -7.24 1.68
N ALA A 69 -27.80 -6.55 1.13
CA ALA A 69 -27.46 -5.22 1.58
C ALA A 69 -28.58 -4.21 1.26
N ASP A 70 -28.94 -3.41 2.25
CA ASP A 70 -29.88 -2.30 2.08
C ASP A 70 -29.20 -1.08 1.43
N LYS A 71 -27.90 -0.92 1.64
CA LYS A 71 -27.11 0.19 1.13
C LYS A 71 -25.73 -0.29 0.66
N VAL A 72 -25.28 0.20 -0.47
CA VAL A 72 -23.90 0.02 -0.95
C VAL A 72 -23.24 1.37 -1.15
N ILE A 73 -22.13 1.60 -0.44
CA ILE A 73 -21.27 2.77 -0.59
C ILE A 73 -20.10 2.37 -1.48
N THR A 74 -20.07 2.84 -2.73
CA THR A 74 -18.89 2.69 -3.60
C THR A 74 -17.88 3.76 -3.25
N ALA A 75 -16.80 3.35 -2.56
CA ALA A 75 -15.78 4.27 -2.06
C ALA A 75 -14.84 4.71 -3.21
N GLU A 76 -15.29 5.67 -4.02
CA GLU A 76 -14.55 6.23 -5.16
C GLU A 76 -14.06 7.65 -4.86
N PRO A 77 -12.88 7.82 -4.21
CA PRO A 77 -12.40 9.13 -3.76
C PRO A 77 -12.03 10.06 -4.91
N TYR A 78 -11.73 9.49 -6.09
CA TYR A 78 -11.41 10.29 -7.28
C TYR A 78 -12.62 10.99 -7.91
N ARG A 79 -13.83 10.80 -7.36
CA ARG A 79 -15.02 11.59 -7.75
C ARG A 79 -15.25 12.81 -6.88
N VAL A 80 -14.40 13.03 -5.85
CA VAL A 80 -14.50 14.17 -4.95
C VAL A 80 -13.82 15.39 -5.60
N PRO A 81 -14.57 16.48 -5.90
CA PRO A 81 -14.02 17.64 -6.61
C PRO A 81 -12.89 18.34 -5.85
N GLU A 82 -12.98 18.38 -4.51
CA GLU A 82 -12.01 18.99 -3.60
C GLU A 82 -10.64 18.29 -3.70
N TYR A 83 -10.64 16.98 -3.92
CA TYR A 83 -9.41 16.22 -4.15
C TYR A 83 -8.69 16.67 -5.44
N TYR A 84 -9.43 16.85 -6.53
CA TYR A 84 -8.85 17.32 -7.80
C TYR A 84 -8.33 18.76 -7.73
N ARG A 85 -8.93 19.60 -6.89
CA ARG A 85 -8.47 20.95 -6.65
C ARG A 85 -7.30 21.03 -5.65
N ASN A 86 -6.81 19.88 -5.15
CA ASN A 86 -5.80 19.79 -4.09
C ASN A 86 -6.17 20.51 -2.78
N GLU A 87 -7.46 20.60 -2.50
CA GLU A 87 -7.98 21.20 -1.26
C GLU A 87 -7.96 20.19 -0.12
N ILE A 88 -8.10 18.88 -0.43
CA ILE A 88 -8.05 17.79 0.51
C ILE A 88 -7.13 16.65 0.00
N SER A 89 -6.63 15.85 0.93
CA SER A 89 -5.84 14.66 0.63
C SER A 89 -6.72 13.48 0.18
N LEU A 90 -6.10 12.43 -0.41
CA LEU A 90 -6.80 11.20 -0.76
C LEU A 90 -7.46 10.54 0.46
N ARG A 91 -6.85 10.64 1.65
CA ARG A 91 -7.38 10.13 2.91
C ARG A 91 -8.69 10.84 3.28
N GLU A 92 -8.72 12.16 3.16
CA GLU A 92 -9.90 12.98 3.43
C GLU A 92 -10.98 12.77 2.36
N ALA A 93 -10.60 12.56 1.11
CA ALA A 93 -11.55 12.21 0.05
C ALA A 93 -12.26 10.86 0.32
N PHE A 94 -11.58 9.88 0.93
CA PHE A 94 -12.24 8.66 1.41
C PHE A 94 -13.23 8.96 2.55
N ASP A 95 -12.91 9.89 3.44
CA ASP A 95 -13.81 10.31 4.51
C ASP A 95 -15.08 10.98 3.98
N VAL A 96 -14.94 11.83 2.96
CA VAL A 96 -16.10 12.41 2.25
C VAL A 96 -17.00 11.30 1.69
N VAL A 97 -16.44 10.33 0.98
CA VAL A 97 -17.25 9.31 0.28
C VAL A 97 -17.84 8.28 1.24
N ILE A 98 -17.13 7.89 2.29
CA ILE A 98 -17.56 6.84 3.23
C ILE A 98 -18.45 7.41 4.34
N ASN A 99 -18.09 8.57 4.89
CA ASN A 99 -18.75 9.16 6.06
C ASN A 99 -19.62 10.38 5.74
N ASP A 100 -19.68 10.81 4.46
CA ASP A 100 -20.34 12.06 4.06
C ASP A 100 -19.85 13.27 4.88
N SER A 101 -18.55 13.29 5.17
CA SER A 101 -17.93 14.23 6.09
C SER A 101 -17.40 15.47 5.37
N THR A 102 -17.62 16.64 5.96
CA THR A 102 -17.00 17.91 5.53
C THR A 102 -15.92 18.39 6.51
N ASP A 103 -15.83 17.78 7.69
CA ASP A 103 -14.79 18.02 8.68
C ASP A 103 -13.96 16.74 8.88
N HIS A 104 -12.64 16.85 8.69
CA HIS A 104 -11.69 15.77 8.75
C HIS A 104 -10.75 15.85 9.97
N SER A 105 -11.06 16.74 10.91
CA SER A 105 -10.21 17.00 12.08
C SER A 105 -10.09 15.81 13.03
N ASP A 106 -11.12 14.96 13.07
CA ASP A 106 -11.22 13.73 13.87
C ASP A 106 -10.73 12.48 13.13
N LEU A 107 -10.28 12.62 11.87
CA LEU A 107 -9.86 11.49 11.05
C LEU A 107 -8.56 10.88 11.58
N PRO A 108 -8.53 9.59 11.97
CA PRO A 108 -7.32 8.94 12.46
C PRO A 108 -6.16 9.02 11.47
N PRO A 109 -4.90 8.97 11.92
CA PRO A 109 -3.77 8.88 11.01
C PRO A 109 -3.81 7.59 10.20
N MET A 110 -3.22 7.61 9.00
CA MET A 110 -2.96 6.37 8.25
C MET A 110 -2.06 5.47 9.08
N GLN A 111 -2.39 4.19 9.14
CA GLN A 111 -1.61 3.18 9.85
C GLN A 111 -1.74 1.80 9.22
N LEU A 112 -0.76 0.95 9.47
CA LEU A 112 -0.76 -0.48 9.15
C LEU A 112 -0.33 -1.25 10.39
N GLN A 113 -0.95 -2.40 10.62
CA GLN A 113 -0.59 -3.27 11.73
C GLN A 113 0.19 -4.48 11.20
N LEU A 114 1.32 -4.76 11.82
CA LEU A 114 2.21 -5.86 11.44
C LEU A 114 2.38 -6.82 12.61
N SER A 115 2.28 -8.11 12.34
CA SER A 115 2.58 -9.16 13.32
C SER A 115 4.08 -9.23 13.64
N SER A 116 4.41 -9.80 14.80
CA SER A 116 5.80 -10.08 15.17
C SER A 116 6.51 -11.01 14.18
N SER A 117 5.78 -11.92 13.55
CA SER A 117 6.32 -12.82 12.53
C SER A 117 6.74 -12.07 11.27
N GLU A 118 5.88 -11.15 10.76
CA GLU A 118 6.20 -10.31 9.61
C GLU A 118 7.40 -9.39 9.87
N LYS A 119 7.45 -8.78 11.05
CA LYS A 119 8.59 -7.93 11.46
C LYS A 119 9.90 -8.72 11.55
N ARG A 120 9.87 -9.95 12.08
CA ARG A 120 11.04 -10.82 12.14
C ARG A 120 11.54 -11.19 10.75
N LYS A 121 10.67 -11.61 9.83
CA LYS A 121 11.04 -11.91 8.45
C LYS A 121 11.66 -10.71 7.74
N ALA A 122 11.07 -9.53 7.91
CA ALA A 122 11.62 -8.30 7.37
C ALA A 122 13.03 -8.01 7.90
N PHE A 123 13.24 -8.17 9.20
CA PHE A 123 14.56 -8.03 9.81
C PHE A 123 15.59 -8.99 9.20
N GLU A 124 15.22 -10.27 9.01
CA GLU A 124 16.09 -11.27 8.38
C GLU A 124 16.50 -10.86 6.96
N ILE A 125 15.55 -10.33 6.15
CA ILE A 125 15.80 -9.85 4.79
C ILE A 125 16.75 -8.64 4.80
N ILE A 126 16.52 -7.67 5.68
CA ILE A 126 17.39 -6.51 5.83
C ILE A 126 18.81 -6.92 6.24
N GLU A 127 18.95 -7.86 7.18
CA GLU A 127 20.25 -8.36 7.60
C GLU A 127 20.97 -9.15 6.48
N GLN A 128 20.25 -9.88 5.63
CA GLN A 128 20.84 -10.51 4.44
C GLN A 128 21.37 -9.47 3.45
N ALA A 129 20.62 -8.40 3.19
CA ALA A 129 21.07 -7.30 2.35
C ALA A 129 22.34 -6.62 2.93
N LYS A 130 22.37 -6.40 4.25
CA LYS A 130 23.54 -5.84 4.96
C LYS A 130 24.76 -6.75 4.84
N LYS A 131 24.61 -8.05 5.00
CA LYS A 131 25.70 -9.03 4.83
C LYS A 131 26.29 -9.01 3.43
N LEU A 132 25.42 -8.87 2.41
CA LEU A 132 25.83 -8.86 1.00
C LEU A 132 26.59 -7.58 0.65
N HIS A 133 26.07 -6.41 1.01
CA HIS A 133 26.61 -5.11 0.58
C HIS A 133 27.49 -4.41 1.63
N LYS A 134 27.48 -4.89 2.88
CA LYS A 134 28.32 -4.40 4.00
C LYS A 134 28.13 -2.90 4.31
N LYS A 135 26.89 -2.39 4.18
CA LYS A 135 26.53 -1.01 4.53
C LYS A 135 25.68 -0.97 5.80
N GLN A 136 25.68 0.18 6.49
CA GLN A 136 24.93 0.35 7.75
C GLN A 136 23.44 0.58 7.50
N LYS A 137 23.09 1.35 6.47
CA LYS A 137 21.73 1.76 6.17
C LYS A 137 21.18 1.08 4.93
N THR A 138 19.87 0.88 4.92
CA THR A 138 19.16 0.17 3.86
C THR A 138 18.09 1.05 3.25
N ILE A 139 18.03 1.07 1.92
CA ILE A 139 16.98 1.69 1.13
C ILE A 139 16.16 0.57 0.48
N VAL A 140 14.83 0.62 0.60
CA VAL A 140 13.94 -0.12 -0.31
C VAL A 140 13.73 0.73 -1.56
N LEU A 141 13.98 0.12 -2.70
CA LEU A 141 13.83 0.75 -4.02
C LEU A 141 12.68 0.05 -4.78
N GLN A 142 11.58 0.78 -5.00
CA GLN A 142 10.42 0.34 -5.81
C GLN A 142 10.35 1.19 -7.08
N PRO A 143 11.11 0.84 -8.13
CA PRO A 143 11.21 1.73 -9.29
C PRO A 143 10.05 1.61 -10.27
N PHE A 144 9.23 0.54 -10.17
CA PHE A 144 8.23 0.22 -11.17
C PHE A 144 6.84 0.03 -10.57
N GLY A 145 5.83 0.46 -11.34
CA GLY A 145 4.42 0.12 -11.10
C GLY A 145 4.12 -1.35 -11.43
N LEU A 146 2.93 -1.80 -11.06
CA LEU A 146 2.49 -3.19 -11.30
C LEU A 146 2.38 -3.52 -12.80
N THR A 147 2.10 -2.53 -13.64
CA THR A 147 1.93 -2.66 -15.10
C THR A 147 3.23 -2.63 -15.88
N ALA A 148 4.36 -2.39 -15.21
CA ALA A 148 5.66 -2.34 -15.85
C ALA A 148 6.07 -3.71 -16.42
N THR A 149 6.42 -3.76 -17.70
CA THR A 149 6.83 -4.96 -18.41
C THR A 149 8.19 -4.76 -19.11
N PRO A 150 9.02 -5.82 -19.17
CA PRO A 150 10.26 -5.76 -19.95
C PRO A 150 9.96 -5.62 -21.46
N HIS A 151 10.74 -4.78 -22.12
CA HIS A 151 10.67 -4.59 -23.56
C HIS A 151 12.10 -4.55 -24.15
N PRO A 152 12.34 -4.98 -25.40
CA PRO A 152 13.68 -4.94 -26.01
C PRO A 152 14.36 -3.57 -25.95
N PHE A 153 13.59 -2.48 -25.95
CA PHE A 153 14.11 -1.10 -25.89
C PHE A 153 14.07 -0.50 -24.46
N GLY A 154 13.76 -1.28 -23.42
CA GLY A 154 13.72 -0.81 -22.04
C GLY A 154 12.53 -1.35 -21.23
N ILE A 155 11.89 -0.48 -20.47
CA ILE A 155 10.75 -0.81 -19.63
C ILE A 155 9.54 -0.07 -20.20
N PHE A 156 8.50 -0.81 -20.47
CA PHE A 156 7.21 -0.27 -20.86
C PHE A 156 6.27 -0.27 -19.64
N ASP A 157 5.63 0.87 -19.38
CA ASP A 157 4.67 1.03 -18.31
C ASP A 157 3.55 1.96 -18.78
N ASP A 158 2.38 1.40 -19.04
CA ASP A 158 1.18 2.13 -19.46
C ASP A 158 0.76 3.24 -18.48
N SER A 159 1.10 3.07 -17.20
CA SER A 159 0.78 4.05 -16.16
C SER A 159 1.69 5.29 -16.18
N LEU A 160 2.80 5.24 -16.91
CA LEU A 160 3.85 6.26 -16.97
C LEU A 160 4.45 6.65 -15.60
N ARG A 161 4.25 5.82 -14.56
CA ARG A 161 4.72 6.08 -13.20
C ARG A 161 6.09 5.50 -12.90
N SER A 162 6.55 4.53 -13.70
CA SER A 162 7.83 3.88 -13.50
C SER A 162 9.00 4.83 -13.68
N ILE A 163 10.04 4.67 -12.85
CA ILE A 163 11.28 5.43 -12.95
C ILE A 163 11.98 5.05 -14.26
N PRO A 164 12.31 6.02 -15.13
CA PRO A 164 13.02 5.74 -16.39
C PRO A 164 14.35 5.03 -16.14
N LYS A 165 14.65 4.02 -16.97
CA LYS A 165 15.85 3.18 -16.80
C LYS A 165 17.16 3.97 -16.62
N PRO A 166 17.48 5.02 -17.40
CA PRO A 166 18.71 5.79 -17.20
C PRO A 166 18.80 6.44 -15.82
N MET A 167 17.67 6.94 -15.30
CA MET A 167 17.59 7.52 -13.97
C MET A 167 17.75 6.43 -12.89
N LEU A 168 17.10 5.27 -13.07
CA LEU A 168 17.25 4.13 -12.18
C LEU A 168 18.71 3.65 -12.10
N ASP A 169 19.38 3.49 -13.24
CA ASP A 169 20.78 3.07 -13.30
C ASP A 169 21.69 4.09 -12.59
N TYR A 170 21.42 5.39 -12.73
CA TYR A 170 22.11 6.45 -12.01
C TYR A 170 21.92 6.34 -10.50
N PHE A 171 20.68 6.13 -10.03
CA PHE A 171 20.41 5.96 -8.61
C PHE A 171 21.08 4.72 -8.05
N ILE A 172 20.93 3.56 -8.69
CA ILE A 172 21.57 2.33 -8.22
C ILE A 172 23.09 2.52 -8.12
N THR A 173 23.71 3.13 -9.15
CA THR A 173 25.15 3.32 -9.18
C THR A 173 25.65 4.24 -8.08
N ASN A 174 24.91 5.28 -7.75
CA ASN A 174 25.35 6.24 -6.72
C ASN A 174 24.95 5.80 -5.31
N LEU A 175 23.72 5.36 -5.12
CA LEU A 175 23.23 4.95 -3.79
C LEU A 175 23.90 3.68 -3.26
N SER A 176 24.27 2.74 -4.14
CA SER A 176 24.97 1.51 -3.74
C SER A 176 26.36 1.74 -3.13
N LYS A 177 26.92 2.95 -3.26
CA LYS A 177 28.20 3.32 -2.63
C LYS A 177 28.06 3.39 -1.11
N ASP A 178 26.91 3.86 -0.61
CA ASP A 178 26.70 4.19 0.81
C ASP A 178 25.58 3.37 1.46
N TYR A 179 24.69 2.76 0.70
CA TYR A 179 23.49 2.07 1.17
C TYR A 179 23.41 0.62 0.66
N ASN A 180 22.75 -0.23 1.45
CA ASN A 180 22.22 -1.49 0.95
C ASN A 180 20.93 -1.19 0.19
N LEU A 181 20.81 -1.67 -1.03
CA LEU A 181 19.61 -1.46 -1.85
C LEU A 181 18.80 -2.76 -1.90
N VAL A 182 17.61 -2.76 -1.33
CA VAL A 182 16.63 -3.87 -1.44
C VAL A 182 15.66 -3.54 -2.55
N PHE A 183 15.63 -4.38 -3.57
CA PHE A 183 14.86 -4.15 -4.78
C PHE A 183 13.46 -4.77 -4.66
N MET A 184 12.43 -3.92 -4.72
CA MET A 184 11.03 -4.31 -4.79
C MET A 184 10.52 -4.19 -6.22
N GLY A 185 10.39 -5.32 -6.91
CA GLY A 185 9.96 -5.36 -8.30
C GLY A 185 10.19 -6.73 -8.92
N ALA A 186 9.83 -6.89 -10.20
CA ALA A 186 10.01 -8.13 -10.92
C ALA A 186 11.49 -8.49 -11.06
N LYS A 187 11.80 -9.80 -11.12
CA LYS A 187 13.17 -10.33 -11.12
C LYS A 187 13.95 -9.93 -12.37
N GLU A 188 13.26 -9.73 -13.48
CA GLU A 188 13.80 -9.33 -14.78
C GLU A 188 14.47 -7.95 -14.76
N PHE A 189 14.10 -7.10 -13.82
CA PHE A 189 14.64 -5.75 -13.66
C PHE A 189 15.77 -5.66 -12.63
N HIS A 190 16.06 -6.77 -11.95
CA HIS A 190 17.05 -6.80 -10.89
C HIS A 190 18.45 -6.45 -11.40
N ASN A 191 19.16 -5.61 -10.64
CA ASN A 191 20.55 -5.25 -10.87
C ASN A 191 21.45 -5.88 -9.81
N ILE A 192 22.64 -6.33 -10.19
CA ILE A 192 23.61 -6.99 -9.29
C ILE A 192 24.03 -6.15 -8.07
N LYS A 193 23.89 -4.83 -8.15
CA LYS A 193 24.18 -3.91 -7.03
C LYS A 193 23.03 -3.76 -6.06
N THR A 194 21.91 -4.45 -6.29
CA THR A 194 20.76 -4.47 -5.40
C THR A 194 20.56 -5.87 -4.86
N TYR A 195 19.96 -5.99 -3.69
CA TYR A 195 19.52 -7.25 -3.13
C TYR A 195 18.05 -7.49 -3.50
N LYS A 196 17.77 -8.58 -4.19
CA LYS A 196 16.40 -9.06 -4.45
C LYS A 196 16.15 -10.27 -3.55
N PRO A 197 15.19 -10.20 -2.60
CA PRO A 197 14.83 -11.36 -1.82
C PRO A 197 14.34 -12.52 -2.72
N ASP A 198 14.74 -13.75 -2.39
CA ASP A 198 14.31 -14.97 -3.07
C ASP A 198 13.96 -16.02 -2.00
N PRO A 199 12.73 -16.55 -1.93
CA PRO A 199 11.59 -16.21 -2.78
C PRO A 199 11.14 -14.75 -2.63
N ASP A 200 10.42 -14.25 -3.66
CA ASP A 200 9.87 -12.89 -3.63
C ASP A 200 8.88 -12.76 -2.46
N PRO A 201 9.04 -11.79 -1.56
CA PRO A 201 8.17 -11.62 -0.42
C PRO A 201 6.72 -11.37 -0.83
N GLN A 202 5.78 -11.91 -0.06
CA GLN A 202 4.38 -11.55 -0.18
C GLN A 202 4.16 -10.09 0.21
N MET A 203 3.03 -9.51 -0.19
CA MET A 203 2.77 -8.09 0.01
C MET A 203 2.82 -7.65 1.48
N ARG A 204 2.34 -8.48 2.42
CA ARG A 204 2.45 -8.21 3.86
C ARG A 204 3.91 -8.20 4.35
N GLU A 205 4.74 -9.06 3.80
CA GLU A 205 6.17 -9.08 4.08
C GLU A 205 6.86 -7.84 3.49
N TRP A 206 6.47 -7.40 2.27
CA TRP A 206 6.92 -6.12 1.71
C TRP A 206 6.54 -4.92 2.59
N MET A 207 5.33 -4.89 3.16
CA MET A 207 4.96 -3.85 4.14
C MET A 207 5.95 -3.81 5.31
N ALA A 208 6.30 -4.98 5.85
CA ALA A 208 7.23 -5.07 6.97
C ALA A 208 8.67 -4.71 6.57
N ILE A 209 9.13 -5.07 5.37
CA ILE A 209 10.45 -4.68 4.84
C ILE A 209 10.52 -3.15 4.66
N ILE A 210 9.46 -2.54 4.12
CA ILE A 210 9.35 -1.09 3.96
C ILE A 210 9.36 -0.39 5.33
N ASP A 211 8.69 -0.96 6.34
CA ASP A 211 8.77 -0.45 7.72
C ASP A 211 10.19 -0.56 8.29
N ALA A 212 10.84 -1.72 8.16
CA ALA A 212 12.15 -1.98 8.74
C ALA A 212 13.30 -1.19 8.09
N ALA A 213 13.16 -0.78 6.84
CA ALA A 213 14.19 -0.06 6.11
C ALA A 213 14.39 1.37 6.64
N ASP A 214 15.63 1.89 6.54
CA ASP A 214 15.95 3.28 6.89
C ASP A 214 15.27 4.27 5.95
N TYR A 215 15.27 3.98 4.65
CA TYR A 215 14.71 4.86 3.61
C TYR A 215 13.87 4.07 2.60
N PHE A 216 13.02 4.80 1.89
CA PHE A 216 12.24 4.29 0.76
C PHE A 216 12.32 5.28 -0.40
N ILE A 217 12.62 4.74 -1.58
CA ILE A 217 12.59 5.47 -2.86
C ILE A 217 11.74 4.67 -3.84
N GLY A 218 10.77 5.30 -4.47
CA GLY A 218 9.92 4.59 -5.41
C GLY A 218 9.19 5.48 -6.40
N CYS A 219 8.53 4.82 -7.34
CA CYS A 219 7.55 5.46 -8.21
C CYS A 219 6.24 5.73 -7.43
N ASP A 220 5.31 6.48 -8.06
CA ASP A 220 3.97 6.68 -7.52
C ASP A 220 3.17 5.35 -7.51
N SER A 221 3.34 4.59 -6.44
CA SER A 221 2.76 3.26 -6.26
C SER A 221 2.49 2.96 -4.77
N CYS A 222 2.15 1.70 -4.46
CA CYS A 222 1.73 1.28 -3.12
C CYS A 222 2.75 1.55 -2.01
N GLY A 223 4.06 1.50 -2.30
CA GLY A 223 5.10 1.63 -1.29
C GLY A 223 5.12 2.98 -0.58
N GLN A 224 4.77 4.07 -1.26
CA GLN A 224 4.63 5.38 -0.62
C GLN A 224 3.51 5.41 0.42
N HIS A 225 2.36 4.78 0.12
CA HIS A 225 1.23 4.69 1.04
C HIS A 225 1.58 3.82 2.26
N MET A 226 2.29 2.71 2.04
CA MET A 226 2.82 1.87 3.12
C MET A 226 3.77 2.68 4.02
N ARG A 227 4.72 3.39 3.41
CA ARG A 227 5.70 4.20 4.15
C ARG A 227 5.01 5.30 4.97
N LYS A 228 4.01 5.96 4.39
CA LYS A 228 3.19 6.97 5.09
C LYS A 228 2.42 6.37 6.25
N ALA A 229 1.87 5.15 6.08
CA ALA A 229 1.12 4.45 7.13
C ALA A 229 2.00 4.05 8.34
N PHE A 230 3.32 3.97 8.17
CA PHE A 230 4.28 3.82 9.25
C PHE A 230 4.83 5.16 9.78
N ASN A 231 4.25 6.26 9.36
CA ASN A 231 4.69 7.62 9.71
C ASN A 231 6.18 7.88 9.37
N LYS A 232 6.63 7.37 8.22
CA LYS A 232 8.01 7.50 7.74
C LYS A 232 8.03 8.22 6.38
N PRO A 233 9.06 9.05 6.11
CA PRO A 233 9.16 9.76 4.83
C PRO A 233 9.45 8.80 3.67
N ALA A 234 8.95 9.15 2.47
CA ALA A 234 9.24 8.51 1.21
C ALA A 234 9.76 9.54 0.21
N SER A 235 10.69 9.12 -0.67
CA SER A 235 11.01 9.86 -1.89
C SER A 235 10.27 9.23 -3.05
N VAL A 236 9.40 9.98 -3.70
CA VAL A 236 8.54 9.51 -4.80
C VAL A 236 8.87 10.32 -6.05
N MET A 237 8.96 9.64 -7.19
CA MET A 237 9.36 10.21 -8.46
C MET A 237 8.34 9.89 -9.53
#